data_0b9ce20f51f64a820e3709e39677f622
#
_entry.id   0b9ce20f51f64a820e3709e39677f622
#
_cell.length_a   1.000
_cell.length_b   1.000
_cell.length_c   1.000
_cell.angle_alpha   90.00
_cell.angle_beta   90.00
_cell.angle_gamma   90.00
#
_symmetry.space_group_name_H-M   'P 1'
#
loop_
_entity.id
_entity.type
_entity.pdbx_description
1 polymer ?
#
loop_
_entity_poly.entity_id
_entity_poly.type
_entity_poly.pdbx_seq_one_letter_code
_entity_poly.pdbx_strand_id
1 'polypeptide(L)'
;MDTGDTDTGGVASLGDIVAVAPVRAARDAGLLKAQPMFARLTEDGAEWADGTRAEAAAVIWCTGFRPALSHLAPLGLRGDRGHIPTHGTRAVDEPRLHLLGYGDWTGPASATLIGVGRPARDAVRDITTLLG
;
A
#
# COMPACT_ATOMS: atom_id res chain seq x y z
N MET A 1 0.21 -0.28 -29.00
CA MET A 1 1.20 -1.19 -28.37
C MET A 1 0.92 -1.12 -26.89
N ASP A 2 0.24 -2.14 -26.42
CA ASP A 2 -0.25 -2.26 -25.06
C ASP A 2 0.94 -2.72 -24.21
N THR A 3 1.54 -1.81 -23.46
CA THR A 3 2.54 -2.16 -22.46
C THR A 3 1.78 -2.69 -21.26
N GLY A 4 1.59 -4.00 -21.23
CA GLY A 4 1.01 -4.70 -20.10
C GLY A 4 1.73 -4.33 -18.81
N ASP A 5 1.14 -3.37 -18.10
CA ASP A 5 1.39 -3.13 -16.70
C ASP A 5 0.90 -4.39 -15.97
N THR A 6 1.79 -5.32 -15.74
CA THR A 6 1.54 -6.39 -14.79
C THR A 6 1.47 -5.72 -13.42
N ASP A 7 0.26 -5.28 -13.08
CA ASP A 7 -0.12 -5.03 -11.70
C ASP A 7 0.29 -6.27 -10.90
N THR A 8 1.46 -6.20 -10.30
CA THR A 8 1.92 -7.21 -9.33
C THR A 8 1.12 -6.96 -8.06
N GLY A 9 -0.19 -7.15 -8.20
CA GLY A 9 -1.24 -6.84 -7.27
C GLY A 9 -0.78 -6.98 -5.83
N GLY A 10 -0.47 -5.90 -5.21
CA GLY A 10 -0.02 -5.69 -3.87
C GLY A 10 -0.35 -6.75 -2.81
N VAL A 11 -0.64 -6.35 -1.60
CA VAL A 11 -1.20 -7.26 -0.57
C VAL A 11 -2.43 -8.01 -1.11
N ALA A 12 -3.16 -7.42 -2.06
CA ALA A 12 -4.25 -8.09 -2.77
C ALA A 12 -3.79 -9.29 -3.61
N SER A 13 -2.55 -9.33 -4.11
CA SER A 13 -2.01 -10.48 -4.87
C SER A 13 -1.57 -11.63 -3.99
N LEU A 14 -1.41 -11.40 -2.69
CA LEU A 14 -1.12 -12.47 -1.72
C LEU A 14 -2.35 -13.33 -1.40
N GLY A 15 -3.43 -13.13 -2.13
CA GLY A 15 -4.72 -13.75 -1.92
C GLY A 15 -5.61 -12.90 -1.01
N ASP A 16 -6.90 -13.12 -1.14
CA ASP A 16 -7.90 -12.52 -0.27
C ASP A 16 -7.50 -12.72 1.20
N ILE A 17 -7.82 -11.72 2.01
CA ILE A 17 -7.70 -11.82 3.48
C ILE A 17 -8.23 -13.19 3.88
N VAL A 18 -7.38 -14.01 4.49
CA VAL A 18 -7.76 -15.35 4.91
C VAL A 18 -9.00 -15.24 5.81
N ALA A 19 -10.14 -15.62 5.28
CA ALA A 19 -11.41 -15.52 5.98
C ALA A 19 -11.46 -16.55 7.11
N VAL A 20 -10.78 -16.22 8.21
CA VAL A 20 -10.85 -17.02 9.46
C VAL A 20 -12.28 -17.10 10.01
N ALA A 21 -12.56 -18.08 10.84
CA ALA A 21 -13.92 -18.34 11.30
C ALA A 21 -14.65 -17.09 11.87
N PRO A 22 -14.04 -16.24 12.70
CA PRO A 22 -14.69 -15.01 13.19
C PRO A 22 -15.05 -14.03 12.06
N VAL A 23 -14.19 -13.89 11.04
CA VAL A 23 -14.45 -13.00 9.90
C VAL A 23 -15.60 -13.54 9.06
N ARG A 24 -15.64 -14.84 8.80
CA ARG A 24 -16.79 -15.48 8.11
C ARG A 24 -18.09 -15.27 8.88
N ALA A 25 -18.09 -15.48 10.18
CA ALA A 25 -19.27 -15.27 11.02
C ALA A 25 -19.76 -13.81 10.96
N ALA A 26 -18.85 -12.83 11.03
CA ALA A 26 -19.19 -11.42 10.93
C ALA A 26 -19.76 -11.06 9.53
N ARG A 27 -19.17 -11.63 8.46
CA ARG A 27 -19.69 -11.47 7.09
C ARG A 27 -21.10 -12.04 6.97
N ASP A 28 -21.30 -13.27 7.43
CA ASP A 28 -22.57 -14.00 7.30
C ASP A 28 -23.68 -13.34 8.17
N ALA A 29 -23.29 -12.71 9.27
CA ALA A 29 -24.15 -11.84 10.08
C ALA A 29 -24.43 -10.45 9.44
N GLY A 30 -23.83 -10.15 8.27
CA GLY A 30 -24.05 -8.88 7.58
C GLY A 30 -23.29 -7.68 8.19
N LEU A 31 -22.36 -7.90 9.12
CA LEU A 31 -21.63 -6.84 9.83
C LEU A 31 -20.51 -6.21 8.96
N LEU A 32 -20.11 -6.89 7.87
CA LEU A 32 -19.02 -6.43 7.00
C LEU A 32 -19.54 -5.76 5.71
N LYS A 33 -20.73 -5.18 5.73
CA LYS A 33 -21.24 -4.40 4.60
C LYS A 33 -20.55 -3.04 4.56
N ALA A 34 -19.77 -2.80 3.50
CA ALA A 34 -19.25 -1.47 3.24
C ALA A 34 -20.38 -0.48 2.97
N GLN A 35 -20.29 0.69 3.58
CA GLN A 35 -21.15 1.83 3.29
C GLN A 35 -20.36 2.84 2.44
N PRO A 36 -21.03 3.68 1.62
CA PRO A 36 -20.37 4.81 0.99
C PRO A 36 -19.66 5.70 2.02
N MET A 37 -18.66 6.46 1.59
CA MET A 37 -18.01 7.42 2.47
C MET A 37 -19.02 8.42 3.00
N PHE A 38 -18.99 8.70 4.29
CA PHE A 38 -19.84 9.72 4.90
C PHE A 38 -19.44 11.13 4.42
N ALA A 39 -20.39 12.08 4.44
CA ALA A 39 -20.15 13.46 4.03
C ALA A 39 -19.46 14.27 5.13
N ARG A 40 -19.78 14.01 6.39
CA ARG A 40 -19.17 14.71 7.54
C ARG A 40 -19.24 13.88 8.83
N LEU A 41 -18.35 14.21 9.74
CA LEU A 41 -18.45 13.75 11.13
C LEU A 41 -19.37 14.68 11.93
N THR A 42 -20.11 14.11 12.85
CA THR A 42 -20.94 14.80 13.84
C THR A 42 -20.35 14.58 15.24
N GLU A 43 -20.91 15.20 16.25
CA GLU A 43 -20.46 15.06 17.63
C GLU A 43 -20.60 13.59 18.12
N ASP A 44 -21.60 12.89 17.62
CA ASP A 44 -22.00 11.56 18.03
C ASP A 44 -21.77 10.47 16.97
N GLY A 45 -21.22 10.81 15.80
CA GLY A 45 -20.99 9.82 14.74
C GLY A 45 -20.69 10.38 13.35
N ALA A 46 -21.39 9.88 12.35
CA ALA A 46 -21.23 10.26 10.94
C ALA A 46 -22.58 10.52 10.28
N GLU A 47 -22.57 11.43 9.27
CA GLU A 47 -23.74 11.77 8.46
C GLU A 47 -23.39 11.66 6.97
N TRP A 48 -24.26 11.03 6.21
CA TRP A 48 -24.16 10.90 4.75
C TRP A 48 -24.85 12.05 4.02
N ALA A 49 -24.57 12.18 2.73
CA ALA A 49 -25.11 13.25 1.90
C ALA A 49 -26.65 13.20 1.77
N ASP A 50 -27.26 12.04 1.95
CA ASP A 50 -28.72 11.83 1.96
C ASP A 50 -29.39 12.15 3.31
N GLY A 51 -28.61 12.62 4.29
CA GLY A 51 -29.09 12.92 5.64
C GLY A 51 -29.15 11.71 6.59
N THR A 52 -28.80 10.52 6.12
CA THR A 52 -28.68 9.33 7.00
C THR A 52 -27.58 9.55 8.02
N ARG A 53 -27.79 9.09 9.25
CA ARG A 53 -26.82 9.19 10.34
C ARG A 53 -26.54 7.83 10.96
N ALA A 54 -25.32 7.67 11.43
CA ALA A 54 -24.94 6.54 12.27
C ALA A 54 -24.16 7.04 13.49
N GLU A 55 -24.61 6.61 14.65
CA GLU A 55 -23.89 6.86 15.91
C GLU A 55 -22.64 5.98 15.98
N ALA A 56 -21.54 6.55 16.44
CA ALA A 56 -20.27 5.86 16.60
C ALA A 56 -19.47 6.46 17.76
N ALA A 57 -19.12 5.61 18.72
CA ALA A 57 -18.26 6.02 19.83
C ALA A 57 -16.80 6.28 19.40
N ALA A 58 -16.38 5.72 18.27
CA ALA A 58 -15.03 5.91 17.72
C ALA A 58 -15.01 5.75 16.19
N VAL A 59 -14.11 6.46 15.54
CA VAL A 59 -13.80 6.32 14.11
C VAL A 59 -12.36 5.87 13.95
N ILE A 60 -12.15 4.75 13.27
CA ILE A 60 -10.82 4.19 12.98
C ILE A 60 -10.51 4.40 11.50
N TRP A 61 -9.49 5.21 11.21
CA TRP A 61 -9.06 5.48 9.86
C TRP A 61 -8.12 4.38 9.34
N CYS A 62 -8.62 3.54 8.43
CA CYS A 62 -7.85 2.49 7.78
C CYS A 62 -7.52 2.88 6.34
N THR A 63 -6.95 4.05 6.13
CA THR A 63 -6.74 4.68 4.81
C THR A 63 -5.46 4.24 4.12
N GLY A 64 -4.71 3.30 4.69
CA GLY A 64 -3.41 2.87 4.20
C GLY A 64 -2.31 3.92 4.43
N PHE A 65 -1.21 3.75 3.73
CA PHE A 65 -0.03 4.60 3.86
C PHE A 65 0.34 5.23 2.52
N ARG A 66 0.89 6.44 2.58
CA ARG A 66 1.56 7.05 1.43
C ARG A 66 3.08 6.90 1.61
N PRO A 67 3.83 6.60 0.54
CA PRO A 67 5.28 6.53 0.63
C PRO A 67 5.90 7.85 1.10
N ALA A 68 6.74 7.79 2.13
CA ALA A 68 7.44 8.96 2.67
C ALA A 68 8.67 9.30 1.81
N LEU A 69 8.43 9.79 0.59
CA LEU A 69 9.48 10.08 -0.41
C LEU A 69 9.86 11.57 -0.50
N SER A 70 9.40 12.42 0.42
CA SER A 70 9.65 13.87 0.36
C SER A 70 11.14 14.23 0.43
N HIS A 71 11.94 13.45 1.15
CA HIS A 71 13.39 13.63 1.24
C HIS A 71 14.12 13.38 -0.10
N LEU A 72 13.50 12.65 -1.03
CA LEU A 72 14.01 12.39 -2.38
C LEU A 72 13.45 13.36 -3.44
N ALA A 73 12.61 14.32 -3.03
CA ALA A 73 12.01 15.28 -3.96
C ALA A 73 13.04 16.06 -4.82
N PRO A 74 14.22 16.45 -4.29
CA PRO A 74 15.24 17.14 -5.11
C PRO A 74 15.77 16.32 -6.29
N LEU A 75 15.62 15.00 -6.27
CA LEU A 75 16.07 14.13 -7.38
C LEU A 75 15.09 14.08 -8.56
N GLY A 76 13.87 14.59 -8.41
CA GLY A 76 12.87 14.64 -9.48
C GLY A 76 12.39 13.29 -10.01
N LEU A 77 12.55 12.21 -9.25
CA LEU A 77 12.34 10.83 -9.72
C LEU A 77 10.89 10.32 -9.62
N ARG A 78 9.96 11.12 -9.07
CA ARG A 78 8.58 10.69 -8.87
C ARG A 78 7.82 10.64 -10.19
N GLY A 79 7.21 9.49 -10.49
CA GLY A 79 6.25 9.33 -11.56
C GLY A 79 4.84 9.81 -11.19
N ASP A 80 3.90 9.67 -12.13
CA ASP A 80 2.53 10.20 -12.06
C ASP A 80 1.71 9.72 -10.84
N ARG A 81 2.00 8.51 -10.34
CA ARG A 81 1.33 7.94 -9.14
C ARG A 81 1.99 8.35 -7.83
N GLY A 82 3.01 9.23 -7.87
CA GLY A 82 3.78 9.65 -6.69
C GLY A 82 4.78 8.60 -6.18
N HIS A 83 4.92 7.45 -6.84
CA HIS A 83 5.97 6.47 -6.62
C HIS A 83 7.19 6.80 -7.45
N ILE A 84 8.36 6.31 -7.05
CA ILE A 84 9.57 6.32 -7.88
C ILE A 84 9.58 5.00 -8.67
N PRO A 85 9.60 5.03 -10.02
CA PRO A 85 9.69 3.81 -10.81
C PRO A 85 10.93 2.98 -10.45
N THR A 86 10.73 1.67 -10.24
CA THR A 86 11.81 0.76 -9.84
C THR A 86 11.78 -0.54 -10.64
N HIS A 87 12.96 -1.16 -10.82
CA HIS A 87 13.09 -2.57 -11.12
C HIS A 87 13.50 -3.30 -9.83
N GLY A 88 12.58 -4.07 -9.23
CA GLY A 88 12.75 -4.57 -7.87
C GLY A 88 12.89 -3.41 -6.88
N THR A 89 14.04 -3.27 -6.25
CA THR A 89 14.32 -2.16 -5.33
C THR A 89 15.03 -0.98 -5.97
N ARG A 90 15.66 -1.16 -7.16
CA ARG A 90 16.51 -0.16 -7.81
C ARG A 90 15.67 0.82 -8.62
N ALA A 91 15.88 2.11 -8.39
CA ALA A 91 15.24 3.17 -9.18
C ALA A 91 15.68 3.11 -10.67
N VAL A 92 14.73 3.34 -11.58
CA VAL A 92 14.99 3.26 -13.03
C VAL A 92 15.94 4.35 -13.47
N ASP A 93 15.67 5.59 -13.07
CA ASP A 93 16.40 6.78 -13.53
C ASP A 93 17.59 7.16 -12.62
N GLU A 94 17.79 6.43 -11.50
CA GLU A 94 18.98 6.60 -10.63
C GLU A 94 19.43 5.22 -10.10
N PRO A 95 20.28 4.52 -10.83
CA PRO A 95 20.72 3.16 -10.50
C PRO A 95 21.42 2.99 -9.15
N ARG A 96 21.91 4.08 -8.57
CA ARG A 96 22.54 4.11 -7.23
C ARG A 96 21.52 4.18 -6.10
N LEU A 97 20.23 4.42 -6.41
CA LEU A 97 19.16 4.52 -5.45
C LEU A 97 18.39 3.21 -5.36
N HIS A 98 18.34 2.64 -4.17
CA HIS A 98 17.50 1.50 -3.84
C HIS A 98 16.45 1.89 -2.81
N LEU A 99 15.22 1.47 -3.04
CA LEU A 99 14.09 1.70 -2.14
C LEU A 99 13.70 0.39 -1.47
N LEU A 100 13.72 0.35 -0.15
CA LEU A 100 13.38 -0.83 0.65
C LEU A 100 12.20 -0.52 1.57
N GLY A 101 11.28 -1.45 1.70
CA GLY A 101 10.17 -1.32 2.64
C GLY A 101 9.02 -0.42 2.19
N TYR A 102 8.95 -0.06 0.92
CA TYR A 102 7.91 0.83 0.40
C TYR A 102 6.65 0.12 -0.11
N GLY A 103 6.46 -1.13 0.24
CA GLY A 103 5.31 -1.92 -0.18
C GLY A 103 5.57 -2.69 -1.47
N ASP A 104 4.48 -3.12 -2.10
CA ASP A 104 4.50 -4.15 -3.13
C ASP A 104 5.27 -3.75 -4.40
N TRP A 105 5.32 -2.47 -4.71
CA TRP A 105 6.09 -1.95 -5.85
C TRP A 105 7.63 -2.03 -5.67
N THR A 106 8.10 -2.30 -4.45
CA THR A 106 9.51 -2.61 -4.15
C THR A 106 9.71 -4.08 -3.76
N GLY A 107 8.68 -4.89 -3.90
CA GLY A 107 8.67 -6.33 -3.67
C GLY A 107 7.49 -6.78 -2.79
N PRO A 108 6.93 -7.96 -3.04
CA PRO A 108 5.79 -8.48 -2.29
C PRO A 108 6.04 -8.46 -0.78
N ALA A 109 5.11 -7.89 -0.03
CA ALA A 109 5.18 -7.73 1.42
C ALA A 109 6.43 -6.98 1.93
N SER A 110 7.15 -6.23 1.07
CA SER A 110 8.43 -5.58 1.43
C SER A 110 8.29 -4.56 2.57
N ALA A 111 7.09 -4.02 2.81
CA ALA A 111 6.80 -3.14 3.95
C ALA A 111 6.65 -3.89 5.29
N THR A 112 6.90 -5.19 5.33
CA THR A 112 6.83 -6.00 6.55
C THR A 112 8.21 -6.53 6.96
N LEU A 113 8.38 -6.82 8.26
CA LEU A 113 9.63 -7.40 8.76
C LEU A 113 9.94 -8.78 8.12
N ILE A 114 8.91 -9.53 7.76
CA ILE A 114 9.06 -10.85 7.13
C ILE A 114 9.43 -10.68 5.65
N GLY A 115 8.76 -9.77 4.93
CA GLY A 115 8.90 -9.61 3.48
C GLY A 115 10.13 -8.83 3.04
N VAL A 116 10.67 -7.90 3.86
CA VAL A 116 11.79 -7.03 3.47
C VAL A 116 13.11 -7.77 3.25
N GLY A 117 13.29 -8.94 3.84
CA GLY A 117 14.57 -9.65 3.83
C GLY A 117 15.02 -10.11 2.43
N ARG A 118 14.10 -10.49 1.54
CA ARG A 118 14.44 -10.87 0.16
C ARG A 118 14.83 -9.65 -0.68
N PRO A 119 14.02 -8.60 -0.79
CA PRO A 119 14.40 -7.37 -1.49
C PRO A 119 15.70 -6.76 -0.99
N ALA A 120 15.97 -6.82 0.33
CA ALA A 120 17.22 -6.31 0.89
C ALA A 120 18.44 -7.10 0.40
N ARG A 121 18.37 -8.44 0.36
CA ARG A 121 19.47 -9.26 -0.19
C ARG A 121 19.71 -8.99 -1.68
N ASP A 122 18.65 -8.80 -2.45
CA ASP A 122 18.76 -8.51 -3.87
C ASP A 122 19.38 -7.12 -4.09
N ALA A 123 18.98 -6.11 -3.31
CA ALA A 123 19.59 -4.79 -3.34
C ALA A 123 21.10 -4.84 -3.00
N VAL A 124 21.50 -5.57 -1.95
CA VAL A 124 22.92 -5.72 -1.60
C VAL A 124 23.70 -6.36 -2.74
N ARG A 125 23.17 -7.39 -3.39
CA ARG A 125 23.82 -8.03 -4.53
C ARG A 125 24.01 -7.05 -5.70
N ASP A 126 22.96 -6.28 -6.02
CA ASP A 126 23.03 -5.26 -7.08
C ASP A 126 24.08 -4.19 -6.77
N ILE A 127 24.09 -3.68 -5.52
CA ILE A 127 25.06 -2.67 -5.09
C ILE A 127 26.49 -3.23 -5.16
N THR A 128 26.73 -4.45 -4.69
CA THR A 128 28.04 -5.10 -4.75
C THR A 128 28.51 -5.24 -6.19
N THR A 129 27.61 -5.61 -7.10
CA THR A 129 27.94 -5.72 -8.54
C THR A 129 28.26 -4.35 -9.15
N LEU A 130 27.61 -3.28 -8.71
CA LEU A 130 27.81 -1.92 -9.21
C LEU A 130 29.16 -1.33 -8.73
N LEU A 131 29.60 -1.72 -7.55
CA LEU A 131 30.83 -1.18 -6.93
C LEU A 131 32.10 -1.96 -7.32
N GLY A 132 31.95 -3.14 -7.96
CA GLY A 132 33.08 -4.00 -8.40
C GLY A 132 33.60 -4.83 -7.28
#